data_08a28ff8967e9ec0e41670a446c0ad0f
#
_entry.id   08a28ff8967e9ec0e41670a446c0ad0f
#
_cell.length_a   1.000
_cell.length_b   1.000
_cell.length_c   1.000
_cell.angle_alpha   90.00
_cell.angle_beta   90.00
_cell.angle_gamma   90.00
#
_symmetry.space_group_name_H-M   'P 1'
#
loop_
_entity.id
_entity.type
_entity.pdbx_description
1 polymer ?
#
loop_
_entity_poly.entity_id
_entity_poly.type
_entity_poly.pdbx_seq_one_letter_code
_entity_poly.pdbx_strand_id
1 'polypeptide(L)'
;MPPVPPRPDDADNVTPPPPTDAAPASTPVEPAVAPKYLKPSARSVVVMVVVALLGIALILRAWHLWPFTSSVMVTDNAYVRGQITVMAPQVNGYVTEVLVKDFQHVKEGEPLLRIDDRIYAQRVAQAQATLDSARAALANSDQSQAQNRAQIASARATLSAGQAELQRARNELKRYEELAAQQLVSINDRDKFRTSQASAQASVQQSQAQIRIAEETLVSTQVARKSLEAQVESAQAQLELARIDLANTVIHAPRDGQISEASVRVGQYVAAGSQLLFLVPDTLWVVANYKEGQTWKMAIGQPASFSVDAFQGQVLRGRVEEIAPATGSEFSVLRPDNASGNFTKVVQRLPIRIAIDPGQELARRLRPGMSVTAEVDTGAQPREAGRPAGPPAAQPAAQPAAQPAPGTAR
;
A
#
# COMPACT_ATOMS: atom_id res chain seq x y z
N MET A 1 57.49 -11.52 10.21
CA MET A 1 58.76 -12.07 9.67
C MET A 1 58.34 -13.14 8.65
N PRO A 2 58.55 -12.90 7.36
CA PRO A 2 58.37 -13.92 6.32
C PRO A 2 59.67 -14.63 6.02
N PRO A 3 59.69 -15.90 5.61
CA PRO A 3 60.89 -16.55 5.15
C PRO A 3 61.14 -16.28 3.65
N VAL A 4 62.41 -16.14 3.37
CA VAL A 4 63.14 -15.79 2.14
C VAL A 4 63.13 -16.97 1.14
N PRO A 5 63.11 -16.72 -0.20
CA PRO A 5 63.25 -17.74 -1.22
C PRO A 5 64.73 -18.10 -1.51
N PRO A 6 65.03 -19.32 -1.95
CA PRO A 6 66.39 -19.64 -2.43
C PRO A 6 66.57 -19.27 -3.91
N ARG A 7 67.83 -18.86 -4.21
CA ARG A 7 68.42 -18.48 -5.49
C ARG A 7 68.87 -19.66 -6.35
N PRO A 8 69.04 -19.44 -7.66
CA PRO A 8 69.48 -20.47 -8.61
C PRO A 8 70.99 -20.56 -8.68
N ASP A 9 71.48 -21.70 -9.00
CA ASP A 9 72.71 -21.99 -9.69
C ASP A 9 72.90 -23.53 -9.74
N ASP A 10 72.94 -24.05 -10.97
CA ASP A 10 74.10 -24.80 -11.44
C ASP A 10 73.89 -25.28 -12.88
N ALA A 11 74.73 -24.67 -13.69
CA ALA A 11 74.90 -24.95 -15.08
C ALA A 11 75.81 -26.21 -15.28
N ASP A 12 75.71 -26.72 -16.47
CA ASP A 12 76.74 -27.52 -17.15
C ASP A 12 76.91 -28.98 -16.76
N ASN A 13 76.39 -29.83 -17.60
CA ASN A 13 77.25 -30.90 -18.11
C ASN A 13 76.79 -31.37 -19.52
N VAL A 14 77.52 -30.90 -20.52
CA VAL A 14 77.48 -31.33 -21.90
C VAL A 14 78.50 -32.46 -22.06
N THR A 15 78.02 -33.62 -22.48
CA THR A 15 78.91 -34.69 -22.95
C THR A 15 78.55 -35.04 -24.40
N PRO A 16 79.57 -35.01 -25.34
CA PRO A 16 79.33 -35.21 -26.81
C PRO A 16 79.24 -36.67 -27.18
N PRO A 17 78.66 -37.00 -28.38
CA PRO A 17 78.49 -38.37 -28.88
C PRO A 17 79.76 -38.98 -29.49
N PRO A 18 79.90 -40.32 -29.49
CA PRO A 18 80.97 -40.99 -30.19
C PRO A 18 80.66 -41.27 -31.67
N PRO A 19 81.66 -41.52 -32.49
CA PRO A 19 81.58 -41.43 -33.97
C PRO A 19 81.06 -42.70 -34.64
N THR A 20 80.63 -42.45 -35.84
CA THR A 20 80.22 -43.31 -36.94
C THR A 20 81.23 -44.36 -37.28
N ASP A 21 80.78 -45.59 -37.55
CA ASP A 21 81.45 -46.46 -38.53
C ASP A 21 80.50 -47.39 -39.27
N ALA A 22 80.72 -47.37 -40.57
CA ALA A 22 80.60 -48.41 -41.58
C ALA A 22 79.22 -48.99 -41.95
N ALA A 23 78.86 -48.66 -43.13
CA ALA A 23 77.87 -49.37 -43.96
C ALA A 23 78.35 -50.78 -44.36
N PRO A 24 77.49 -51.74 -44.55
CA PRO A 24 77.59 -52.59 -45.70
C PRO A 24 76.26 -52.80 -46.47
N ALA A 25 76.49 -52.77 -47.78
CA ALA A 25 75.90 -53.57 -48.88
C ALA A 25 74.34 -53.61 -49.02
N SER A 26 73.95 -53.00 -50.09
CA SER A 26 72.69 -53.14 -50.86
C SER A 26 72.21 -54.55 -51.02
N THR A 27 71.01 -54.85 -50.57
CA THR A 27 70.17 -55.94 -51.07
C THR A 27 69.02 -55.38 -51.92
N PRO A 28 68.59 -56.04 -52.98
CA PRO A 28 67.65 -55.49 -53.95
C PRO A 28 66.25 -55.33 -53.41
N VAL A 29 65.70 -54.15 -53.60
CA VAL A 29 64.31 -53.83 -53.26
C VAL A 29 63.38 -54.55 -54.20
N GLU A 30 62.59 -55.46 -53.72
CA GLU A 30 61.41 -56.03 -54.36
C GLU A 30 60.34 -54.97 -54.56
N PRO A 31 59.65 -54.86 -55.70
CA PRO A 31 58.70 -53.78 -55.93
C PRO A 31 57.47 -53.95 -54.98
N ALA A 32 57.21 -52.93 -54.22
CA ALA A 32 56.04 -52.83 -53.33
C ALA A 32 54.75 -52.97 -54.17
N VAL A 33 53.99 -54.00 -53.86
CA VAL A 33 52.64 -54.24 -54.37
C VAL A 33 51.76 -53.08 -53.96
N ALA A 34 51.29 -52.28 -54.87
CA ALA A 34 50.34 -51.19 -54.65
C ALA A 34 49.06 -51.73 -53.95
N PRO A 35 48.54 -51.11 -52.91
CA PRO A 35 47.33 -51.57 -52.26
C PRO A 35 46.16 -51.46 -53.27
N LYS A 36 45.50 -52.58 -53.51
CA LYS A 36 44.25 -52.64 -54.28
C LYS A 36 43.19 -51.88 -53.48
N TYR A 37 42.86 -50.68 -53.86
CA TYR A 37 41.68 -49.97 -53.36
C TYR A 37 40.42 -50.72 -53.81
N LEU A 38 39.80 -51.41 -52.90
CA LEU A 38 38.47 -52.01 -53.05
C LEU A 38 37.48 -50.87 -53.25
N LYS A 39 36.95 -50.66 -54.41
CA LYS A 39 35.85 -49.71 -54.67
C LYS A 39 34.64 -50.18 -53.89
N PRO A 40 34.17 -49.40 -52.85
CA PRO A 40 33.03 -49.82 -52.08
C PRO A 40 31.80 -49.93 -52.99
N SER A 41 31.02 -51.02 -52.79
CA SER A 41 29.79 -51.20 -53.57
C SER A 41 28.80 -50.07 -53.20
N ALA A 42 27.97 -49.61 -54.17
CA ALA A 42 27.00 -48.57 -53.92
C ALA A 42 26.11 -48.84 -52.69
N ARG A 43 25.87 -50.15 -52.41
CA ARG A 43 25.10 -50.57 -51.23
C ARG A 43 25.86 -50.35 -49.91
N SER A 44 27.16 -50.57 -49.86
CA SER A 44 27.97 -50.35 -48.65
C SER A 44 28.18 -48.88 -48.38
N VAL A 45 28.27 -48.00 -49.40
CA VAL A 45 28.31 -46.54 -49.24
C VAL A 45 26.99 -46.01 -48.69
N VAL A 46 25.85 -46.50 -49.19
CA VAL A 46 24.52 -46.10 -48.67
C VAL A 46 24.35 -46.51 -47.22
N VAL A 47 24.74 -47.73 -46.85
CA VAL A 47 24.67 -48.19 -45.45
C VAL A 47 25.57 -47.35 -44.53
N MET A 48 26.78 -47.01 -44.98
CA MET A 48 27.69 -46.15 -44.17
C MET A 48 27.19 -44.72 -44.02
N VAL A 49 26.57 -44.17 -45.03
CA VAL A 49 25.92 -42.84 -44.96
C VAL A 49 24.72 -42.84 -44.02
N VAL A 50 23.89 -43.90 -44.09
CA VAL A 50 22.73 -44.05 -43.15
C VAL A 50 23.20 -44.20 -41.72
N VAL A 51 24.23 -45.00 -41.45
CA VAL A 51 24.81 -45.17 -40.11
C VAL A 51 25.42 -43.84 -39.61
N ALA A 52 26.12 -43.10 -40.47
CA ALA A 52 26.69 -41.80 -40.14
C ALA A 52 25.58 -40.76 -39.80
N LEU A 53 24.51 -40.69 -40.62
CA LEU A 53 23.37 -39.81 -40.37
C LEU A 53 22.64 -40.20 -39.05
N LEU A 54 22.47 -41.49 -38.77
CA LEU A 54 21.89 -41.96 -37.51
C LEU A 54 22.80 -41.62 -36.32
N GLY A 55 24.11 -41.74 -36.47
CA GLY A 55 25.08 -41.32 -35.46
C GLY A 55 25.01 -39.78 -35.20
N ILE A 56 24.97 -39.00 -36.26
CA ILE A 56 24.81 -37.54 -36.15
C ILE A 56 23.47 -37.19 -35.51
N ALA A 57 22.38 -37.84 -35.91
CA ALA A 57 21.05 -37.62 -35.31
C ALA A 57 21.02 -37.96 -33.83
N LEU A 58 21.70 -39.09 -33.40
CA LEU A 58 21.86 -39.47 -32.02
C LEU A 58 22.68 -38.46 -31.20
N ILE A 59 23.77 -37.95 -31.79
CA ILE A 59 24.59 -36.90 -31.13
C ILE A 59 23.79 -35.60 -30.98
N LEU A 60 23.10 -35.16 -32.04
CA LEU A 60 22.24 -33.95 -32.00
C LEU A 60 21.13 -34.11 -30.98
N ARG A 61 20.53 -35.29 -30.84
CA ARG A 61 19.53 -35.62 -29.84
C ARG A 61 20.11 -35.62 -28.42
N ALA A 62 21.27 -36.27 -28.22
CA ALA A 62 21.91 -36.40 -26.91
C ALA A 62 22.38 -35.02 -26.35
N TRP A 63 22.79 -34.13 -27.24
CA TRP A 63 23.28 -32.80 -26.86
C TRP A 63 22.22 -31.70 -27.04
N HIS A 64 20.96 -32.06 -27.29
CA HIS A 64 19.84 -31.12 -27.50
C HIS A 64 20.15 -30.00 -28.48
N LEU A 65 20.94 -30.29 -29.53
CA LEU A 65 21.21 -29.35 -30.60
C LEU A 65 20.06 -29.32 -31.64
N TRP A 66 19.95 -28.21 -32.34
CA TRP A 66 18.93 -28.10 -33.41
C TRP A 66 18.95 -29.35 -34.36
N PRO A 67 17.79 -30.00 -34.69
CA PRO A 67 16.37 -29.59 -34.42
C PRO A 67 15.77 -30.08 -33.10
N PHE A 68 16.54 -30.69 -32.19
CA PHE A 68 16.08 -31.27 -30.92
C PHE A 68 16.26 -30.32 -29.73
N THR A 69 16.25 -28.99 -29.93
CA THR A 69 16.29 -28.00 -28.85
C THR A 69 15.02 -28.08 -28.01
N SER A 70 15.15 -28.31 -26.71
CA SER A 70 14.02 -28.26 -25.78
C SER A 70 13.48 -26.84 -25.66
N SER A 71 12.17 -26.66 -25.82
CA SER A 71 11.48 -25.40 -25.51
C SER A 71 11.27 -25.20 -24.02
N VAL A 72 11.52 -26.24 -23.22
CA VAL A 72 11.32 -26.21 -21.77
C VAL A 72 12.58 -25.69 -21.09
N MET A 73 12.42 -24.59 -20.34
CA MET A 73 13.48 -23.99 -19.53
C MET A 73 13.31 -24.45 -18.08
N VAL A 74 14.35 -25.03 -17.51
CA VAL A 74 14.33 -25.61 -16.14
C VAL A 74 15.22 -24.81 -15.21
N THR A 75 14.78 -24.60 -13.97
CA THR A 75 15.59 -24.06 -12.88
C THR A 75 15.31 -24.79 -11.57
N ASP A 76 16.35 -25.08 -10.84
CA ASP A 76 16.36 -25.63 -9.47
C ASP A 76 16.37 -24.53 -8.40
N ASN A 77 16.64 -23.29 -8.83
CA ASN A 77 16.63 -22.14 -7.92
C ASN A 77 15.24 -21.49 -7.90
N ALA A 78 14.29 -22.19 -7.31
CA ALA A 78 12.93 -21.71 -7.16
C ALA A 78 12.38 -22.09 -5.78
N TYR A 79 11.49 -21.22 -5.27
CA TYR A 79 10.94 -21.37 -3.93
C TYR A 79 9.45 -20.98 -3.92
N VAL A 80 8.68 -21.69 -3.11
CA VAL A 80 7.31 -21.26 -2.78
C VAL A 80 7.38 -19.98 -1.94
N ARG A 81 6.61 -18.98 -2.31
CA ARG A 81 6.50 -17.70 -1.59
C ARG A 81 5.05 -17.43 -1.26
N GLY A 82 4.84 -16.63 -0.22
CA GLY A 82 3.55 -16.08 0.19
C GLY A 82 3.78 -14.75 0.89
N GLN A 83 2.78 -13.90 0.90
CA GLN A 83 2.85 -12.61 1.60
C GLN A 83 2.62 -12.81 3.09
N ILE A 84 3.64 -13.27 3.81
CA ILE A 84 3.58 -13.45 5.26
C ILE A 84 3.35 -12.09 5.92
N THR A 85 2.30 -12.00 6.74
CA THR A 85 1.97 -10.78 7.48
C THR A 85 2.48 -10.91 8.91
N VAL A 86 3.29 -9.94 9.33
CA VAL A 86 3.72 -9.81 10.72
C VAL A 86 2.62 -9.11 11.51
N MET A 87 2.10 -9.77 12.53
CA MET A 87 1.09 -9.23 13.42
C MET A 87 1.77 -8.52 14.58
N ALA A 88 1.47 -7.24 14.74
CA ALA A 88 1.99 -6.38 15.80
C ALA A 88 0.85 -5.59 16.45
N PRO A 89 0.87 -5.36 17.76
CA PRO A 89 -0.14 -4.56 18.44
C PRO A 89 0.07 -3.07 18.12
N GLN A 90 -1.02 -2.32 18.13
CA GLN A 90 -0.97 -0.85 18.02
C GLN A 90 -0.96 -0.16 19.39
N VAL A 91 -1.28 -0.92 20.44
CA VAL A 91 -1.36 -0.44 21.83
C VAL A 91 -0.49 -1.27 22.76
N ASN A 92 -0.10 -0.70 23.88
CA ASN A 92 0.75 -1.37 24.89
C ASN A 92 -0.11 -2.03 25.96
N GLY A 93 0.35 -3.13 26.54
CA GLY A 93 -0.33 -3.71 27.68
C GLY A 93 0.06 -5.15 27.94
N TYR A 94 -0.57 -5.75 28.95
CA TYR A 94 -0.41 -7.17 29.23
C TYR A 94 -1.39 -8.00 28.42
N VAL A 95 -0.93 -9.12 27.87
CA VAL A 95 -1.80 -10.07 27.18
C VAL A 95 -2.66 -10.80 28.20
N THR A 96 -3.97 -10.65 28.11
CA THR A 96 -4.96 -11.29 28.99
C THR A 96 -5.37 -12.67 28.46
N GLU A 97 -5.52 -12.79 27.14
CA GLU A 97 -5.94 -14.01 26.49
C GLU A 97 -5.23 -14.19 25.14
N VAL A 98 -4.89 -15.45 24.83
CA VAL A 98 -4.47 -15.87 23.48
C VAL A 98 -5.54 -16.83 22.99
N LEU A 99 -6.30 -16.42 21.98
CA LEU A 99 -7.51 -17.10 21.50
C LEU A 99 -7.22 -18.14 20.43
N VAL A 100 -6.01 -18.13 19.89
CA VAL A 100 -5.58 -19.04 18.81
C VAL A 100 -4.47 -19.97 19.30
N LYS A 101 -4.41 -21.16 18.67
CA LYS A 101 -3.35 -22.14 18.87
C LYS A 101 -2.31 -22.03 17.77
N ASP A 102 -1.11 -22.54 18.04
CA ASP A 102 -0.06 -22.67 17.05
C ASP A 102 -0.57 -23.45 15.84
N PHE A 103 -0.28 -22.95 14.64
CA PHE A 103 -0.66 -23.54 13.35
C PHE A 103 -2.17 -23.62 13.08
N GLN A 104 -3.00 -22.89 13.84
CA GLN A 104 -4.43 -22.84 13.62
C GLN A 104 -4.74 -22.03 12.34
N HIS A 105 -5.72 -22.51 11.55
CA HIS A 105 -6.34 -21.71 10.48
C HIS A 105 -7.31 -20.70 11.08
N VAL A 106 -7.23 -19.47 10.60
CA VAL A 106 -8.08 -18.35 11.03
C VAL A 106 -8.69 -17.65 9.81
N LYS A 107 -9.85 -17.07 10.03
CA LYS A 107 -10.55 -16.27 9.02
C LYS A 107 -10.30 -14.80 9.24
N GLU A 108 -10.49 -14.01 8.19
CA GLU A 108 -10.48 -12.54 8.26
C GLU A 108 -11.44 -12.04 9.35
N GLY A 109 -10.96 -11.12 10.20
CA GLY A 109 -11.72 -10.57 11.32
C GLY A 109 -11.76 -11.47 12.57
N GLU A 110 -11.23 -12.68 12.56
CA GLU A 110 -11.18 -13.55 13.73
C GLU A 110 -10.25 -12.98 14.82
N PRO A 111 -10.69 -12.90 16.10
CA PRO A 111 -9.84 -12.38 17.17
C PRO A 111 -8.73 -13.38 17.51
N LEU A 112 -7.49 -12.89 17.56
CA LEU A 112 -6.29 -13.70 17.78
C LEU A 112 -5.82 -13.65 19.23
N LEU A 113 -5.79 -12.45 19.79
CA LEU A 113 -5.39 -12.24 21.18
C LEU A 113 -6.01 -10.97 21.73
N ARG A 114 -6.06 -10.87 23.07
CA ARG A 114 -6.58 -9.71 23.79
C ARG A 114 -5.53 -9.15 24.73
N ILE A 115 -5.41 -7.84 24.70
CA ILE A 115 -4.58 -7.04 25.61
C ILE A 115 -5.50 -6.49 26.71
N ASP A 116 -4.97 -6.21 27.91
CA ASP A 116 -5.72 -5.61 29.01
C ASP A 116 -6.34 -4.26 28.57
N ASP A 117 -7.64 -4.24 28.51
CA ASP A 117 -8.45 -3.13 28.00
C ASP A 117 -8.88 -2.13 29.10
N ARG A 118 -8.66 -2.44 30.38
CA ARG A 118 -9.18 -1.65 31.52
C ARG A 118 -8.76 -0.18 31.45
N ILE A 119 -7.50 0.09 31.13
CA ILE A 119 -6.98 1.47 31.01
C ILE A 119 -7.62 2.18 29.81
N TYR A 120 -7.79 1.49 28.70
CA TYR A 120 -8.38 2.02 27.47
C TYR A 120 -9.88 2.28 27.64
N ALA A 121 -10.60 1.39 28.33
CA ALA A 121 -12.00 1.59 28.68
C ALA A 121 -12.19 2.83 29.59
N GLN A 122 -11.30 3.06 30.56
CA GLN A 122 -11.32 4.26 31.38
C GLN A 122 -11.02 5.53 30.56
N ARG A 123 -10.12 5.48 29.58
CA ARG A 123 -9.87 6.61 28.67
C ARG A 123 -11.10 6.95 27.84
N VAL A 124 -11.83 5.94 27.35
CA VAL A 124 -13.11 6.15 26.63
C VAL A 124 -14.12 6.83 27.56
N ALA A 125 -14.28 6.35 28.80
CA ALA A 125 -15.19 6.95 29.78
C ALA A 125 -14.81 8.41 30.08
N GLN A 126 -13.53 8.70 30.24
CA GLN A 126 -13.03 10.07 30.48
C GLN A 126 -13.30 10.98 29.28
N ALA A 127 -13.02 10.53 28.04
CA ALA A 127 -13.27 11.30 26.83
C ALA A 127 -14.77 11.53 26.62
N GLN A 128 -15.62 10.54 26.96
CA GLN A 128 -17.08 10.68 26.92
C GLN A 128 -17.56 11.78 27.88
N ALA A 129 -17.08 11.78 29.13
CA ALA A 129 -17.41 12.80 30.10
C ALA A 129 -16.98 14.20 29.67
N THR A 130 -15.83 14.31 28.99
CA THR A 130 -15.34 15.58 28.41
C THR A 130 -16.27 16.07 27.31
N LEU A 131 -16.70 15.19 26.43
CA LEU A 131 -17.66 15.51 25.36
C LEU A 131 -19.00 15.96 25.94
N ASP A 132 -19.51 15.28 26.97
CA ASP A 132 -20.78 15.63 27.60
C ASP A 132 -20.70 17.01 28.29
N SER A 133 -19.57 17.32 28.91
CA SER A 133 -19.29 18.66 29.48
C SER A 133 -19.27 19.74 28.39
N ALA A 134 -18.60 19.50 27.27
CA ALA A 134 -18.56 20.45 26.14
C ALA A 134 -19.95 20.66 25.53
N ARG A 135 -20.76 19.62 25.40
CA ARG A 135 -22.15 19.70 24.94
C ARG A 135 -23.03 20.50 25.89
N ALA A 136 -22.86 20.32 27.20
CA ALA A 136 -23.58 21.10 28.20
C ALA A 136 -23.22 22.60 28.12
N ALA A 137 -21.94 22.94 27.93
CA ALA A 137 -21.48 24.31 27.70
C ALA A 137 -22.10 24.93 26.45
N LEU A 138 -22.20 24.19 25.36
CA LEU A 138 -22.85 24.63 24.12
C LEU A 138 -24.35 24.89 24.34
N ALA A 139 -25.05 23.98 25.05
CA ALA A 139 -26.47 24.15 25.39
C ALA A 139 -26.72 25.40 26.24
N ASN A 140 -25.82 25.70 27.21
CA ASN A 140 -25.87 26.94 27.98
C ASN A 140 -25.71 28.20 27.08
N SER A 141 -24.89 28.13 26.06
CA SER A 141 -24.75 29.23 25.09
C SER A 141 -26.02 29.43 24.27
N ASP A 142 -26.73 28.37 23.89
CA ASP A 142 -28.03 28.49 23.22
C ASP A 142 -29.06 29.18 24.10
N GLN A 143 -29.09 28.89 25.42
CA GLN A 143 -29.92 29.60 26.40
C GLN A 143 -29.54 31.08 26.49
N SER A 144 -28.24 31.39 26.49
CA SER A 144 -27.76 32.76 26.53
C SER A 144 -28.18 33.56 25.27
N GLN A 145 -28.17 32.95 24.11
CA GLN A 145 -28.68 33.53 22.88
C GLN A 145 -30.17 33.82 22.95
N ALA A 146 -30.96 32.90 23.51
CA ALA A 146 -32.40 33.09 23.71
C ALA A 146 -32.68 34.29 24.61
N GLN A 147 -31.91 34.46 25.72
CA GLN A 147 -31.99 35.60 26.61
C GLN A 147 -31.66 36.93 25.90
N ASN A 148 -30.58 36.96 25.11
CA ASN A 148 -30.19 38.15 24.34
C ASN A 148 -31.24 38.52 23.28
N ARG A 149 -31.89 37.58 22.64
CA ARG A 149 -33.00 37.82 21.70
C ARG A 149 -34.22 38.43 22.43
N ALA A 150 -34.54 37.91 23.62
CA ALA A 150 -35.60 38.47 24.43
C ALA A 150 -35.28 39.93 24.87
N GLN A 151 -34.01 40.25 25.20
CA GLN A 151 -33.54 41.57 25.53
C GLN A 151 -33.70 42.55 24.33
N ILE A 152 -33.36 42.10 23.13
CA ILE A 152 -33.57 42.91 21.88
C ILE A 152 -35.07 43.17 21.67
N ALA A 153 -35.94 42.17 21.89
CA ALA A 153 -37.38 42.35 21.76
C ALA A 153 -37.92 43.38 22.77
N SER A 154 -37.46 43.34 24.02
CA SER A 154 -37.79 44.34 25.03
C SER A 154 -37.30 45.76 24.63
N ALA A 155 -36.08 45.89 24.18
CA ALA A 155 -35.53 47.17 23.72
C ALA A 155 -36.30 47.74 22.52
N ARG A 156 -36.76 46.89 21.60
CA ARG A 156 -37.61 47.29 20.47
C ARG A 156 -39.00 47.76 20.89
N ALA A 157 -39.58 47.12 21.92
CA ALA A 157 -40.84 47.58 22.51
C ALA A 157 -40.69 48.97 23.14
N THR A 158 -39.58 49.21 23.85
CA THR A 158 -39.26 50.55 24.40
C THR A 158 -39.08 51.61 23.33
N LEU A 159 -38.41 51.27 22.21
CA LEU A 159 -38.29 52.16 21.06
C LEU A 159 -39.67 52.52 20.46
N SER A 160 -40.56 51.53 20.30
CA SER A 160 -41.90 51.74 19.78
C SER A 160 -42.70 52.70 20.68
N ALA A 161 -42.62 52.55 22.02
CA ALA A 161 -43.26 53.45 22.98
C ALA A 161 -42.65 54.89 22.85
N GLY A 162 -41.32 55.01 22.75
CA GLY A 162 -40.63 56.28 22.53
C GLY A 162 -41.02 56.99 21.25
N GLN A 163 -41.20 56.21 20.17
CA GLN A 163 -41.64 56.74 18.85
C GLN A 163 -43.09 57.27 18.93
N ALA A 164 -43.99 56.59 19.63
CA ALA A 164 -45.36 57.07 19.84
C ALA A 164 -45.39 58.36 20.65
N GLU A 165 -44.55 58.51 21.67
CA GLU A 165 -44.42 59.75 22.47
C GLU A 165 -43.85 60.91 21.63
N LEU A 166 -42.82 60.64 20.82
CA LEU A 166 -42.27 61.59 19.89
C LEU A 166 -43.33 62.12 18.88
N GLN A 167 -44.12 61.17 18.36
CA GLN A 167 -45.18 61.51 17.42
C GLN A 167 -46.26 62.46 18.10
N ARG A 168 -46.60 62.13 19.37
CA ARG A 168 -47.50 63.00 20.18
C ARG A 168 -46.91 64.39 20.38
N ALA A 169 -45.65 64.47 20.81
CA ALA A 169 -44.96 65.75 21.06
C ALA A 169 -44.81 66.57 19.76
N ARG A 170 -44.58 65.94 18.63
CA ARG A 170 -44.56 66.61 17.31
C ARG A 170 -45.92 67.22 16.93
N ASN A 171 -46.97 66.44 17.12
CA ASN A 171 -48.35 66.93 16.84
C ASN A 171 -48.73 68.07 17.75
N GLU A 172 -48.36 68.09 19.04
CA GLU A 172 -48.56 69.14 19.98
C GLU A 172 -47.78 70.43 19.59
N LEU A 173 -46.47 70.22 19.31
CA LEU A 173 -45.64 71.37 18.85
C LEU A 173 -46.23 72.03 17.61
N LYS A 174 -46.56 71.23 16.59
CA LYS A 174 -47.19 71.76 15.35
C LYS A 174 -48.43 72.56 15.66
N ARG A 175 -49.30 72.10 16.51
CA ARG A 175 -50.53 72.81 16.95
C ARG A 175 -50.20 74.20 17.59
N TYR A 176 -49.22 74.16 18.55
CA TYR A 176 -48.83 75.38 19.25
C TYR A 176 -48.04 76.33 18.37
N GLU A 177 -47.31 75.90 17.39
CA GLU A 177 -46.68 76.79 16.35
C GLU A 177 -47.73 77.47 15.49
N GLU A 178 -48.83 76.79 15.09
CA GLU A 178 -49.94 77.33 14.32
C GLU A 178 -50.73 78.39 15.18
N LEU A 179 -50.96 78.07 16.44
CA LEU A 179 -51.64 79.02 17.34
C LEU A 179 -50.77 80.22 17.71
N ALA A 180 -49.47 80.08 17.85
CA ALA A 180 -48.53 81.16 18.11
C ALA A 180 -48.40 82.11 16.90
N ALA A 181 -48.44 81.54 15.66
CA ALA A 181 -48.48 82.32 14.44
C ALA A 181 -49.75 83.20 14.35
N GLN A 182 -50.86 82.79 14.97
CA GLN A 182 -52.12 83.49 15.10
C GLN A 182 -52.16 84.37 16.35
N GLN A 183 -51.07 84.52 17.09
CA GLN A 183 -50.96 85.24 18.38
C GLN A 183 -51.96 84.80 19.49
N LEU A 184 -52.44 83.59 19.44
CA LEU A 184 -53.41 83.00 20.37
C LEU A 184 -52.77 82.35 21.63
N VAL A 185 -51.45 82.12 21.61
CA VAL A 185 -50.67 81.47 22.71
C VAL A 185 -49.37 82.24 22.95
N SER A 186 -48.78 82.09 24.15
CA SER A 186 -47.47 82.68 24.50
C SER A 186 -46.33 82.05 23.75
N ILE A 187 -45.30 82.82 23.41
CA ILE A 187 -43.99 82.24 22.87
C ILE A 187 -43.38 81.29 23.84
N ASN A 188 -43.51 81.51 25.16
CA ASN A 188 -43.04 80.60 26.16
C ASN A 188 -43.71 79.21 26.07
N ASP A 189 -45.00 79.15 25.78
CA ASP A 189 -45.72 77.88 25.66
C ASP A 189 -45.23 77.09 24.39
N ARG A 190 -45.03 77.75 23.29
CA ARG A 190 -44.45 77.19 22.07
C ARG A 190 -43.04 76.57 22.38
N ASP A 191 -42.18 77.37 23.04
CA ASP A 191 -40.80 76.94 23.35
C ASP A 191 -40.77 75.73 24.34
N LYS A 192 -41.75 75.65 25.25
CA LYS A 192 -41.94 74.50 26.10
C LYS A 192 -42.25 73.22 25.32
N PHE A 193 -43.15 73.27 24.33
CA PHE A 193 -43.47 72.11 23.50
C PHE A 193 -42.32 71.78 22.53
N ARG A 194 -41.54 72.78 22.07
CA ARG A 194 -40.31 72.49 21.32
C ARG A 194 -39.25 71.74 22.15
N THR A 195 -39.09 72.15 23.38
CA THR A 195 -38.20 71.44 24.32
C THR A 195 -38.71 70.01 24.57
N SER A 196 -40.01 69.82 24.76
CA SER A 196 -40.64 68.48 24.93
C SER A 196 -40.40 67.58 23.72
N GLN A 197 -40.56 68.15 22.49
CA GLN A 197 -40.28 67.39 21.26
C GLN A 197 -38.79 66.99 21.16
N ALA A 198 -37.88 67.95 21.48
CA ALA A 198 -36.44 67.67 21.47
C ALA A 198 -36.06 66.55 22.49
N SER A 199 -36.66 66.58 23.69
CA SER A 199 -36.48 65.54 24.73
C SER A 199 -36.99 64.15 24.27
N ALA A 200 -38.20 64.12 23.68
CA ALA A 200 -38.74 62.89 23.12
C ALA A 200 -37.87 62.33 21.95
N GLN A 201 -37.32 63.23 21.10
CA GLN A 201 -36.38 62.83 20.03
C GLN A 201 -35.09 62.23 20.60
N ALA A 202 -34.53 62.82 21.66
CA ALA A 202 -33.33 62.27 22.34
C ALA A 202 -33.60 60.89 22.95
N SER A 203 -34.79 60.68 23.55
CA SER A 203 -35.23 59.40 24.12
C SER A 203 -35.30 58.29 23.03
N VAL A 204 -35.81 58.63 21.80
CA VAL A 204 -35.83 57.72 20.69
C VAL A 204 -34.38 57.32 20.24
N GLN A 205 -33.49 58.31 20.17
CA GLN A 205 -32.08 58.05 19.82
C GLN A 205 -31.39 57.20 20.86
N GLN A 206 -31.67 57.41 22.13
CA GLN A 206 -31.16 56.58 23.23
C GLN A 206 -31.67 55.13 23.12
N SER A 207 -32.96 54.94 22.85
CA SER A 207 -33.54 53.59 22.64
C SER A 207 -32.96 52.86 21.44
N GLN A 208 -32.69 53.61 20.35
CA GLN A 208 -32.00 53.04 19.16
C GLN A 208 -30.55 52.59 19.48
N ALA A 209 -29.84 53.41 20.29
CA ALA A 209 -28.50 53.03 20.72
C ALA A 209 -28.52 51.76 21.61
N GLN A 210 -29.53 51.66 22.46
CA GLN A 210 -29.72 50.48 23.35
C GLN A 210 -29.96 49.19 22.51
N ILE A 211 -30.76 49.27 21.45
CA ILE A 211 -30.97 48.14 20.53
C ILE A 211 -29.64 47.72 19.90
N ARG A 212 -28.84 48.66 19.38
CA ARG A 212 -27.53 48.35 18.79
C ARG A 212 -26.61 47.66 19.77
N ILE A 213 -26.56 48.14 21.02
CA ILE A 213 -25.76 47.46 22.09
C ILE A 213 -26.24 46.03 22.31
N ALA A 214 -27.56 45.81 22.36
CA ALA A 214 -28.11 44.46 22.56
C ALA A 214 -27.87 43.56 21.34
N GLU A 215 -27.91 44.10 20.13
CA GLU A 215 -27.59 43.34 18.89
C GLU A 215 -26.10 42.99 18.84
N GLU A 216 -25.19 43.88 19.20
CA GLU A 216 -23.75 43.57 19.31
C GLU A 216 -23.46 42.52 20.38
N THR A 217 -24.19 42.55 21.50
CA THR A 217 -24.08 41.52 22.54
C THR A 217 -24.52 40.16 21.99
N LEU A 218 -25.59 40.07 21.18
CA LEU A 218 -26.01 38.85 20.53
C LEU A 218 -24.95 38.33 19.56
N VAL A 219 -24.34 39.19 18.74
CA VAL A 219 -23.25 38.84 17.82
C VAL A 219 -22.06 38.27 18.59
N SER A 220 -21.65 38.91 19.68
CA SER A 220 -20.58 38.39 20.56
C SER A 220 -20.89 37.01 21.10
N THR A 221 -22.13 36.78 21.54
CA THR A 221 -22.57 35.46 22.02
C THR A 221 -22.58 34.41 20.89
N GLN A 222 -22.93 34.82 19.67
CA GLN A 222 -22.85 33.89 18.50
C GLN A 222 -21.42 33.50 18.14
N VAL A 223 -20.47 34.44 18.26
CA VAL A 223 -19.04 34.14 18.05
C VAL A 223 -18.54 33.18 19.15
N ALA A 224 -18.90 33.45 20.41
CA ALA A 224 -18.54 32.54 21.52
C ALA A 224 -19.13 31.13 21.33
N ARG A 225 -20.36 31.01 20.83
CA ARG A 225 -21.00 29.73 20.50
C ARG A 225 -20.20 28.93 19.47
N LYS A 226 -19.68 29.56 18.41
CA LYS A 226 -18.85 28.88 17.43
C LYS A 226 -17.58 28.29 18.03
N SER A 227 -16.99 28.96 19.01
CA SER A 227 -15.85 28.42 19.77
C SER A 227 -16.26 27.19 20.59
N LEU A 228 -17.45 27.17 21.18
CA LEU A 228 -17.97 26.01 21.90
C LEU A 228 -18.32 24.84 20.95
N GLU A 229 -18.82 25.13 19.76
CA GLU A 229 -19.04 24.11 18.72
C GLU A 229 -17.72 23.43 18.34
N ALA A 230 -16.64 24.20 18.12
CA ALA A 230 -15.31 23.65 17.85
C ALA A 230 -14.76 22.82 19.04
N GLN A 231 -15.09 23.21 20.30
CA GLN A 231 -14.72 22.41 21.47
C GLN A 231 -15.47 21.07 21.51
N VAL A 232 -16.76 21.04 21.16
CA VAL A 232 -17.54 19.80 21.05
C VAL A 232 -16.93 18.87 19.98
N GLU A 233 -16.59 19.41 18.81
CA GLU A 233 -15.96 18.67 17.74
C GLU A 233 -14.60 18.09 18.16
N SER A 234 -13.77 18.90 18.83
CA SER A 234 -12.49 18.43 19.39
C SER A 234 -12.66 17.33 20.42
N ALA A 235 -13.61 17.46 21.34
CA ALA A 235 -13.90 16.44 22.35
C ALA A 235 -14.45 15.15 21.72
N GLN A 236 -15.24 15.27 20.65
CA GLN A 236 -15.74 14.13 19.90
C GLN A 236 -14.61 13.37 19.19
N ALA A 237 -13.66 14.10 18.58
CA ALA A 237 -12.47 13.49 17.97
C ALA A 237 -11.60 12.77 19.01
N GLN A 238 -11.45 13.33 20.21
CA GLN A 238 -10.73 12.66 21.31
C GLN A 238 -11.43 11.39 21.79
N LEU A 239 -12.75 11.38 21.85
CA LEU A 239 -13.52 10.18 22.16
C LEU A 239 -13.33 9.10 21.11
N GLU A 240 -13.35 9.46 19.84
CA GLU A 240 -13.15 8.49 18.74
C GLU A 240 -11.75 7.90 18.76
N LEU A 241 -10.72 8.71 19.01
CA LEU A 241 -9.36 8.22 19.22
C LEU A 241 -9.27 7.22 20.37
N ALA A 242 -9.88 7.53 21.51
CA ALA A 242 -9.91 6.62 22.66
C ALA A 242 -10.65 5.30 22.34
N ARG A 243 -11.69 5.34 21.51
CA ARG A 243 -12.41 4.13 21.03
C ARG A 243 -11.55 3.29 20.10
N ILE A 244 -10.80 3.92 19.21
CA ILE A 244 -9.85 3.22 18.32
C ILE A 244 -8.79 2.52 19.17
N ASP A 245 -8.22 3.19 20.18
CA ASP A 245 -7.24 2.58 21.08
C ASP A 245 -7.84 1.38 21.83
N LEU A 246 -9.08 1.50 22.29
CA LEU A 246 -9.80 0.39 22.94
C LEU A 246 -10.05 -0.77 21.95
N ALA A 247 -10.46 -0.49 20.73
CA ALA A 247 -10.66 -1.51 19.72
C ALA A 247 -9.34 -2.24 19.39
N ASN A 248 -8.22 -1.52 19.38
CA ASN A 248 -6.89 -2.08 19.11
C ASN A 248 -6.35 -2.96 20.26
N THR A 249 -7.05 -3.06 21.37
CA THR A 249 -6.73 -4.05 22.44
C THR A 249 -7.05 -5.48 22.02
N VAL A 250 -7.92 -5.66 21.04
CA VAL A 250 -8.20 -6.98 20.44
C VAL A 250 -7.56 -7.02 19.07
N ILE A 251 -6.62 -7.93 18.87
CA ILE A 251 -5.93 -8.10 17.58
C ILE A 251 -6.68 -9.12 16.76
N HIS A 252 -7.07 -8.72 15.55
CA HIS A 252 -7.83 -9.54 14.60
C HIS A 252 -6.96 -9.93 13.41
N ALA A 253 -7.29 -11.05 12.77
CA ALA A 253 -6.67 -11.49 11.53
C ALA A 253 -7.07 -10.53 10.38
N PRO A 254 -6.11 -9.95 9.62
CA PRO A 254 -6.41 -9.04 8.52
C PRO A 254 -6.88 -9.76 7.25
N ARG A 255 -6.73 -11.09 7.19
CA ARG A 255 -7.12 -11.96 6.06
C ARG A 255 -7.17 -13.42 6.50
N ASP A 256 -7.72 -14.28 5.66
CA ASP A 256 -7.66 -15.74 5.85
C ASP A 256 -6.23 -16.24 5.78
N GLY A 257 -5.91 -17.25 6.61
CA GLY A 257 -4.59 -17.84 6.61
C GLY A 257 -4.33 -18.75 7.81
N GLN A 258 -3.11 -19.20 7.92
CA GLN A 258 -2.64 -20.06 9.02
C GLN A 258 -1.68 -19.29 9.93
N ILE A 259 -1.92 -19.33 11.23
CA ILE A 259 -1.01 -18.75 12.24
C ILE A 259 0.28 -19.56 12.27
N SER A 260 1.42 -18.91 12.41
CA SER A 260 2.68 -19.56 12.76
C SER A 260 2.71 -19.96 14.24
N GLU A 261 3.84 -20.37 14.73
CA GLU A 261 4.06 -20.47 16.18
C GLU A 261 3.87 -19.11 16.84
N ALA A 262 2.98 -19.03 17.84
CA ALA A 262 2.72 -17.83 18.60
C ALA A 262 3.85 -17.61 19.61
N SER A 263 4.64 -16.55 19.42
CA SER A 263 5.72 -16.21 20.37
C SER A 263 5.22 -15.53 21.64
N VAL A 264 3.94 -15.14 21.69
CA VAL A 264 3.30 -14.44 22.78
C VAL A 264 2.64 -15.39 23.77
N ARG A 265 2.70 -15.05 25.07
CA ARG A 265 2.08 -15.81 26.16
C ARG A 265 1.18 -14.94 27.02
N VAL A 266 0.15 -15.54 27.63
CA VAL A 266 -0.72 -14.86 28.60
C VAL A 266 0.13 -14.31 29.75
N GLY A 267 -0.14 -13.07 30.17
CA GLY A 267 0.62 -12.35 31.19
C GLY A 267 1.89 -11.64 30.68
N GLN A 268 2.25 -11.81 29.41
CA GLN A 268 3.38 -11.10 28.81
C GLN A 268 3.00 -9.64 28.54
N TYR A 269 3.93 -8.72 28.82
CA TYR A 269 3.80 -7.32 28.41
C TYR A 269 4.24 -7.16 26.96
N VAL A 270 3.41 -6.51 26.15
CA VAL A 270 3.68 -6.21 24.75
C VAL A 270 3.66 -4.70 24.51
N ALA A 271 4.59 -4.23 23.68
CA ALA A 271 4.66 -2.84 23.27
C ALA A 271 4.12 -2.67 21.85
N ALA A 272 3.60 -1.50 21.51
CA ALA A 272 3.17 -1.18 20.16
C ALA A 272 4.31 -1.41 19.15
N GLY A 273 4.01 -2.09 18.03
CA GLY A 273 4.98 -2.46 17.01
C GLY A 273 5.81 -3.70 17.31
N SER A 274 5.71 -4.32 18.50
CA SER A 274 6.39 -5.59 18.78
C SER A 274 5.80 -6.72 17.97
N GLN A 275 6.64 -7.60 17.45
CA GLN A 275 6.21 -8.77 16.68
C GLN A 275 5.60 -9.82 17.62
N LEU A 276 4.36 -10.24 17.36
CA LEU A 276 3.64 -11.21 18.19
C LEU A 276 3.54 -12.58 17.52
N LEU A 277 3.11 -12.60 16.27
CA LEU A 277 2.91 -13.81 15.49
C LEU A 277 2.93 -13.48 13.99
N PHE A 278 3.07 -14.51 13.15
CA PHE A 278 2.98 -14.38 11.71
C PHE A 278 1.70 -15.03 11.21
N LEU A 279 1.06 -14.38 10.26
CA LEU A 279 -0.04 -14.94 9.50
C LEU A 279 0.47 -15.32 8.12
N VAL A 280 0.40 -16.60 7.80
CA VAL A 280 0.74 -17.15 6.48
C VAL A 280 -0.55 -17.27 5.68
N PRO A 281 -0.70 -16.51 4.58
CA PRO A 281 -1.91 -16.55 3.78
C PRO A 281 -2.03 -17.83 2.96
N ASP A 282 -3.24 -18.18 2.56
CA ASP A 282 -3.50 -19.33 1.70
C ASP A 282 -3.09 -19.10 0.24
N THR A 283 -2.90 -17.83 -0.16
CA THR A 283 -2.43 -17.46 -1.50
C THR A 283 -0.92 -17.57 -1.60
N LEU A 284 -0.46 -18.57 -2.32
CA LEU A 284 0.95 -18.86 -2.55
C LEU A 284 1.28 -18.77 -4.05
N TRP A 285 2.55 -18.50 -4.34
CA TRP A 285 3.11 -18.54 -5.70
C TRP A 285 4.52 -19.11 -5.66
N VAL A 286 5.08 -19.42 -6.81
CA VAL A 286 6.47 -19.82 -6.93
C VAL A 286 7.29 -18.68 -7.50
N VAL A 287 8.44 -18.39 -6.91
CA VAL A 287 9.45 -17.49 -7.46
C VAL A 287 10.59 -18.35 -7.98
N ALA A 288 10.75 -18.38 -9.30
CA ALA A 288 11.75 -19.16 -10.00
C ALA A 288 12.82 -18.24 -10.61
N ASN A 289 14.08 -18.43 -10.23
CA ASN A 289 15.19 -17.60 -10.65
C ASN A 289 15.88 -18.24 -11.87
N TYR A 290 15.52 -17.80 -13.06
CA TYR A 290 16.13 -18.28 -14.31
C TYR A 290 17.40 -17.50 -14.67
N LYS A 291 18.34 -18.16 -15.30
CA LYS A 291 19.52 -17.47 -15.87
C LYS A 291 19.06 -16.52 -16.98
N GLU A 292 19.66 -15.34 -17.09
CA GLU A 292 19.32 -14.32 -18.09
C GLU A 292 19.18 -14.89 -19.51
N GLY A 293 20.11 -15.74 -19.93
CA GLY A 293 20.07 -16.39 -21.24
C GLY A 293 18.90 -17.34 -21.48
N GLN A 294 18.15 -17.76 -20.43
CA GLN A 294 16.97 -18.62 -20.54
C GLN A 294 15.68 -17.81 -20.69
N THR A 295 15.69 -16.51 -20.36
CA THR A 295 14.47 -15.70 -20.24
C THR A 295 14.03 -15.04 -21.55
N TRP A 296 14.86 -15.04 -22.60
CA TRP A 296 14.61 -14.29 -23.85
C TRP A 296 13.33 -14.70 -24.61
N LYS A 297 12.84 -15.96 -24.41
CA LYS A 297 11.58 -16.45 -24.98
C LYS A 297 10.45 -16.54 -23.96
N MET A 298 10.71 -16.18 -22.72
CA MET A 298 9.69 -16.25 -21.68
C MET A 298 8.72 -15.07 -21.80
N ALA A 299 7.44 -15.37 -21.68
CA ALA A 299 6.37 -14.39 -21.75
C ALA A 299 5.32 -14.68 -20.67
N ILE A 300 4.65 -13.62 -20.21
CA ILE A 300 3.53 -13.72 -19.28
C ILE A 300 2.43 -14.57 -19.90
N GLY A 301 1.82 -15.47 -19.11
CA GLY A 301 0.76 -16.38 -19.55
C GLY A 301 1.25 -17.72 -20.07
N GLN A 302 2.56 -17.94 -20.21
CA GLN A 302 3.10 -19.25 -20.61
C GLN A 302 2.83 -20.29 -19.54
N PRO A 303 2.53 -21.56 -19.95
CA PRO A 303 2.37 -22.66 -19.00
C PRO A 303 3.68 -22.97 -18.32
N ALA A 304 3.59 -23.17 -17.02
CA ALA A 304 4.69 -23.62 -16.17
C ALA A 304 4.28 -24.86 -15.41
N SER A 305 5.25 -25.70 -15.10
CA SER A 305 5.11 -26.81 -14.17
C SER A 305 6.21 -26.73 -13.14
N PHE A 306 5.93 -27.23 -11.95
CA PHE A 306 6.94 -27.29 -10.91
C PHE A 306 6.75 -28.52 -10.03
N SER A 307 7.85 -29.10 -9.63
CA SER A 307 7.88 -30.20 -8.67
C SER A 307 8.45 -29.71 -7.35
N VAL A 308 7.84 -30.13 -6.26
CA VAL A 308 8.26 -29.77 -4.90
C VAL A 308 9.04 -30.94 -4.33
N ASP A 309 10.22 -30.69 -3.79
CA ASP A 309 11.10 -31.75 -3.26
C ASP A 309 10.41 -32.58 -2.17
N ALA A 310 9.58 -31.90 -1.33
CA ALA A 310 8.82 -32.56 -0.27
C ALA A 310 7.71 -33.49 -0.77
N PHE A 311 7.34 -33.46 -2.05
CA PHE A 311 6.24 -34.27 -2.61
C PHE A 311 6.71 -35.39 -3.54
N GLN A 312 7.95 -35.84 -3.38
CA GLN A 312 8.51 -36.98 -4.10
C GLN A 312 8.38 -36.87 -5.64
N GLY A 313 8.59 -35.68 -6.18
CA GLY A 313 8.56 -35.44 -7.62
C GLY A 313 7.16 -35.28 -8.24
N GLN A 314 6.11 -35.15 -7.43
CA GLN A 314 4.78 -34.83 -7.97
C GLN A 314 4.78 -33.42 -8.56
N VAL A 315 4.23 -33.29 -9.77
CA VAL A 315 4.25 -32.07 -10.56
C VAL A 315 2.95 -31.29 -10.35
N LEU A 316 3.10 -30.03 -9.98
CA LEU A 316 2.03 -29.05 -9.98
C LEU A 316 2.11 -28.18 -11.23
N ARG A 317 0.97 -27.64 -11.63
CA ARG A 317 0.82 -26.76 -12.78
C ARG A 317 0.62 -25.34 -12.35
N GLY A 318 1.14 -24.43 -13.16
CA GLY A 318 0.99 -23.00 -12.97
C GLY A 318 1.22 -22.24 -14.26
N ARG A 319 1.29 -20.94 -14.16
CA ARG A 319 1.53 -20.02 -15.27
C ARG A 319 2.47 -18.91 -14.87
N VAL A 320 3.26 -18.45 -15.83
CA VAL A 320 4.05 -17.23 -15.65
C VAL A 320 3.10 -16.06 -15.47
N GLU A 321 3.13 -15.46 -14.29
CA GLU A 321 2.29 -14.31 -13.92
C GLU A 321 3.02 -13.01 -14.16
N GLU A 322 4.28 -12.93 -13.70
CA GLU A 322 5.10 -11.72 -13.78
C GLU A 322 6.57 -12.09 -14.01
N ILE A 323 7.25 -11.20 -14.72
CA ILE A 323 8.70 -11.26 -14.92
C ILE A 323 9.29 -10.03 -14.20
N ALA A 324 10.26 -10.23 -13.33
CA ALA A 324 10.87 -9.14 -12.59
C ALA A 324 11.50 -8.09 -13.54
N PRO A 325 11.39 -6.80 -13.21
CA PRO A 325 11.92 -5.72 -14.05
C PRO A 325 13.44 -5.61 -13.99
N ALA A 326 14.10 -6.26 -13.03
CA ALA A 326 15.55 -6.27 -12.87
C ALA A 326 16.05 -7.59 -12.29
N THR A 327 17.34 -7.85 -12.44
CA THR A 327 17.99 -9.03 -11.88
C THR A 327 18.13 -8.94 -10.35
N GLY A 328 18.25 -10.08 -9.68
CA GLY A 328 18.37 -10.10 -8.22
C GLY A 328 19.57 -9.35 -7.66
N SER A 329 20.65 -9.17 -8.45
CA SER A 329 21.84 -8.41 -8.05
C SER A 329 21.59 -6.92 -7.90
N GLU A 330 20.66 -6.33 -8.66
CA GLU A 330 20.32 -4.90 -8.55
C GLU A 330 19.65 -4.56 -7.20
N PHE A 331 18.92 -5.53 -6.61
CA PHE A 331 18.26 -5.36 -5.32
C PHE A 331 19.13 -5.85 -4.14
N SER A 332 20.34 -6.32 -4.40
CA SER A 332 21.26 -6.76 -3.35
C SER A 332 21.86 -5.58 -2.58
N VAL A 333 21.91 -5.68 -1.25
CA VAL A 333 22.54 -4.70 -0.37
C VAL A 333 24.05 -4.60 -0.64
N LEU A 334 24.68 -5.73 -1.02
CA LEU A 334 26.09 -5.80 -1.43
C LEU A 334 26.12 -5.97 -2.96
N ARG A 335 26.34 -4.87 -3.67
CA ARG A 335 26.58 -4.94 -5.12
C ARG A 335 27.94 -5.57 -5.37
N PRO A 336 28.06 -6.52 -6.31
CA PRO A 336 29.36 -7.02 -6.71
C PRO A 336 30.13 -5.88 -7.38
N ASP A 337 31.08 -5.28 -6.67
CA ASP A 337 31.96 -4.25 -7.21
C ASP A 337 33.29 -4.91 -7.64
N ASN A 338 33.65 -4.73 -8.90
CA ASN A 338 34.91 -5.22 -9.47
C ASN A 338 36.00 -4.14 -9.34
N ALA A 339 36.27 -3.66 -8.12
CA ALA A 339 37.25 -2.64 -7.84
C ALA A 339 38.71 -3.04 -8.24
N SER A 340 38.96 -4.32 -8.55
CA SER A 340 40.27 -4.84 -8.94
C SER A 340 40.55 -4.80 -10.44
N GLY A 341 39.67 -4.25 -11.27
CA GLY A 341 39.90 -4.08 -12.72
C GLY A 341 39.80 -5.34 -13.57
N ASN A 342 39.54 -6.50 -12.99
CA ASN A 342 39.35 -7.75 -13.71
C ASN A 342 37.86 -8.09 -13.79
N PHE A 343 37.23 -7.86 -14.97
CA PHE A 343 35.81 -8.11 -15.16
C PHE A 343 35.53 -9.61 -15.35
N THR A 344 34.93 -10.23 -14.35
CA THR A 344 34.39 -11.58 -14.45
C THR A 344 32.89 -11.54 -14.73
N LYS A 345 32.46 -11.99 -15.89
CA LYS A 345 31.01 -12.08 -16.22
C LYS A 345 30.33 -13.11 -15.33
N VAL A 346 29.63 -12.67 -14.28
CA VAL A 346 28.77 -13.52 -13.46
C VAL A 346 27.39 -13.60 -14.12
N VAL A 347 26.90 -14.83 -14.31
CA VAL A 347 25.58 -15.08 -14.89
C VAL A 347 24.52 -14.55 -13.94
N GLN A 348 23.79 -13.52 -14.40
CA GLN A 348 22.68 -12.93 -13.67
C GLN A 348 21.45 -13.83 -13.71
N ARG A 349 20.61 -13.75 -12.66
CA ARG A 349 19.34 -14.46 -12.58
C ARG A 349 18.19 -13.47 -12.53
N LEU A 350 17.15 -13.76 -13.29
CA LEU A 350 15.92 -12.98 -13.32
C LEU A 350 14.81 -13.75 -12.60
N PRO A 351 14.22 -13.18 -11.53
CA PRO A 351 13.09 -13.78 -10.85
C PRO A 351 11.83 -13.76 -11.71
N ILE A 352 11.19 -14.91 -11.82
CA ILE A 352 9.90 -15.09 -12.50
C ILE A 352 8.89 -15.60 -11.50
N ARG A 353 7.75 -14.91 -11.41
CA ARG A 353 6.64 -15.32 -10.58
C ARG A 353 5.73 -16.25 -11.37
N ILE A 354 5.45 -17.40 -10.79
CA ILE A 354 4.57 -18.42 -11.34
C ILE A 354 3.37 -18.55 -10.42
N ALA A 355 2.19 -18.20 -10.92
CA ALA A 355 0.93 -18.43 -10.24
C ALA A 355 0.58 -19.92 -10.29
N ILE A 356 0.04 -20.42 -9.19
CA ILE A 356 -0.37 -21.84 -9.06
C ILE A 356 -1.79 -21.95 -9.61
N ASP A 357 -2.02 -22.87 -10.53
CA ASP A 357 -3.36 -23.11 -11.07
C ASP A 357 -4.30 -23.64 -9.98
N PRO A 358 -5.54 -23.13 -9.89
CA PRO A 358 -6.49 -23.55 -8.86
C PRO A 358 -6.96 -25.00 -9.06
N GLY A 359 -7.49 -25.61 -7.99
CA GLY A 359 -8.10 -26.95 -8.05
C GLY A 359 -7.11 -28.11 -7.86
N GLN A 360 -5.85 -27.84 -7.55
CA GLN A 360 -4.85 -28.88 -7.27
C GLN A 360 -4.81 -29.20 -5.77
N GLU A 361 -5.11 -30.42 -5.38
CA GLU A 361 -5.15 -30.86 -3.96
C GLU A 361 -3.82 -30.62 -3.24
N LEU A 362 -2.71 -30.87 -3.94
CA LEU A 362 -1.36 -30.69 -3.40
C LEU A 362 -1.01 -29.22 -3.13
N ALA A 363 -1.66 -28.28 -3.81
CA ALA A 363 -1.42 -26.86 -3.59
C ALA A 363 -1.73 -26.43 -2.14
N ARG A 364 -2.71 -27.08 -1.50
CA ARG A 364 -3.05 -26.83 -0.08
C ARG A 364 -1.96 -27.26 0.90
N ARG A 365 -1.07 -28.16 0.48
CA ARG A 365 0.04 -28.66 1.30
C ARG A 365 1.32 -27.83 1.12
N LEU A 366 1.35 -26.91 0.18
CA LEU A 366 2.48 -26.01 -0.01
C LEU A 366 2.68 -25.11 1.22
N ARG A 367 3.94 -24.83 1.49
CA ARG A 367 4.33 -23.88 2.56
C ARG A 367 5.37 -22.93 2.01
N PRO A 368 5.33 -21.62 2.37
CA PRO A 368 6.39 -20.69 2.00
C PRO A 368 7.76 -21.22 2.45
N GLY A 369 8.76 -21.04 1.58
CA GLY A 369 10.12 -21.51 1.82
C GLY A 369 10.42 -22.92 1.27
N MET A 370 9.43 -23.69 0.83
CA MET A 370 9.69 -24.97 0.16
C MET A 370 10.49 -24.78 -1.13
N SER A 371 11.51 -25.58 -1.33
CA SER A 371 12.29 -25.64 -2.56
C SER A 371 11.53 -26.37 -3.65
N VAL A 372 11.63 -25.87 -4.87
CA VAL A 372 10.95 -26.44 -6.03
C VAL A 372 11.88 -26.41 -7.25
N THR A 373 11.71 -27.38 -8.13
CA THR A 373 12.27 -27.32 -9.49
C THR A 373 11.17 -26.84 -10.42
N ALA A 374 11.40 -25.73 -11.09
CA ALA A 374 10.41 -25.07 -11.95
C ALA A 374 10.80 -25.19 -13.42
N GLU A 375 9.81 -25.47 -14.27
CA GLU A 375 9.92 -25.63 -15.69
C GLU A 375 8.92 -24.71 -16.39
N VAL A 376 9.37 -23.95 -17.38
CA VAL A 376 8.53 -23.10 -18.22
C VAL A 376 8.64 -23.56 -19.66
N ASP A 377 7.50 -23.85 -20.31
CA ASP A 377 7.46 -24.17 -21.72
C ASP A 377 7.37 -22.89 -22.57
N THR A 378 8.50 -22.48 -23.11
CA THR A 378 8.62 -21.28 -23.97
C THR A 378 8.15 -21.51 -25.40
N GLY A 379 7.83 -22.75 -25.79
CA GLY A 379 7.26 -23.07 -27.10
C GLY A 379 5.74 -23.00 -27.12
N ALA A 380 5.09 -23.00 -25.97
CA ALA A 380 3.66 -22.88 -25.87
C ALA A 380 3.22 -21.41 -26.02
N GLN A 381 2.09 -21.20 -26.73
CA GLN A 381 1.52 -19.87 -26.83
C GLN A 381 1.03 -19.38 -25.45
N PRO A 382 1.30 -18.11 -25.08
CA PRO A 382 0.77 -17.54 -23.86
C PRO A 382 -0.77 -17.58 -23.89
N ARG A 383 -1.37 -18.21 -22.91
CA ARG A 383 -2.81 -18.05 -22.68
C ARG A 383 -3.00 -16.76 -21.88
N GLU A 384 -3.85 -15.85 -22.35
CA GLU A 384 -4.23 -14.69 -21.57
C GLU A 384 -4.66 -15.17 -20.18
N ALA A 385 -3.89 -14.81 -19.18
CA ALA A 385 -4.33 -14.91 -17.80
C ALA A 385 -5.61 -14.09 -17.72
N GLY A 386 -6.73 -14.71 -17.34
CA GLY A 386 -7.97 -13.98 -17.11
C GLY A 386 -7.62 -12.79 -16.22
N ARG A 387 -7.62 -11.62 -16.80
CA ARG A 387 -7.36 -10.36 -16.11
C ARG A 387 -8.27 -10.35 -14.90
N PRO A 388 -7.79 -10.28 -13.66
CA PRO A 388 -8.70 -10.10 -12.54
C PRO A 388 -9.56 -8.90 -12.91
N ALA A 389 -10.89 -9.08 -12.86
CA ALA A 389 -11.82 -8.02 -13.15
C ALA A 389 -11.39 -6.82 -12.31
N GLY A 390 -10.81 -5.81 -12.97
CA GLY A 390 -10.48 -4.56 -12.30
C GLY A 390 -11.74 -4.06 -11.60
N PRO A 391 -11.63 -3.28 -10.53
CA PRO A 391 -12.79 -2.72 -9.85
C PRO A 391 -13.70 -2.12 -10.93
N PRO A 392 -15.03 -2.34 -10.85
CA PRO A 392 -15.95 -1.84 -11.86
C PRO A 392 -15.67 -0.36 -12.05
N ALA A 393 -15.38 0.02 -13.30
CA ALA A 393 -15.15 1.41 -13.67
C ALA A 393 -16.30 2.22 -13.07
N ALA A 394 -15.99 3.17 -12.19
CA ALA A 394 -16.97 4.07 -11.62
C ALA A 394 -17.76 4.66 -12.79
N GLN A 395 -19.03 4.36 -12.85
CA GLN A 395 -19.94 4.96 -13.83
C GLN A 395 -19.76 6.48 -13.69
N PRO A 396 -19.54 7.22 -14.77
CA PRO A 396 -19.50 8.66 -14.69
C PRO A 396 -20.82 9.12 -14.09
N ALA A 397 -20.74 9.83 -12.97
CA ALA A 397 -21.90 10.42 -12.30
C ALA A 397 -22.68 11.19 -13.34
N ALA A 398 -23.96 10.83 -13.48
CA ALA A 398 -24.90 11.54 -14.36
C ALA A 398 -24.83 13.02 -14.02
N GLN A 399 -24.44 13.84 -14.98
CA GLN A 399 -24.47 15.29 -14.85
C GLN A 399 -25.91 15.69 -14.51
N PRO A 400 -26.15 16.49 -13.46
CA PRO A 400 -27.49 17.03 -13.19
C PRO A 400 -27.91 17.88 -14.39
N ALA A 401 -29.09 17.58 -14.91
CA ALA A 401 -29.71 18.30 -16.00
C ALA A 401 -29.74 19.80 -15.69
N ALA A 402 -29.22 20.61 -16.61
CA ALA A 402 -29.25 22.05 -16.54
C ALA A 402 -30.71 22.53 -16.36
N GLN A 403 -30.98 23.23 -15.27
CA GLN A 403 -32.26 23.95 -15.08
C GLN A 403 -32.35 25.08 -16.12
N PRO A 404 -33.49 25.22 -16.79
CA PRO A 404 -33.71 26.33 -17.69
C PRO A 404 -33.75 27.66 -16.91
N ALA A 405 -33.02 28.69 -17.39
CA ALA A 405 -33.00 30.03 -16.86
C ALA A 405 -34.42 30.62 -16.83
N PRO A 406 -34.80 31.43 -15.78
CA PRO A 406 -36.06 32.10 -15.75
C PRO A 406 -36.07 33.21 -16.81
N GLY A 407 -37.08 33.15 -17.69
CA GLY A 407 -37.32 34.15 -18.73
C GLY A 407 -37.60 35.50 -18.14
N THR A 408 -36.91 36.50 -18.68
CA THR A 408 -37.23 37.94 -18.52
C THR A 408 -38.57 38.24 -19.19
N ALA A 409 -39.61 38.47 -18.40
CA ALA A 409 -40.81 39.12 -18.86
C ALA A 409 -40.71 40.62 -18.68
N ARG A 410 -41.08 41.35 -19.73
CA ARG A 410 -41.23 42.79 -19.83
C ARG A 410 -42.20 43.38 -18.80
#